data_ca8d916fc691490caad00f7adef10561
#
_entry.id   ca8d916fc691490caad00f7adef10561
#
_cell.length_a   1.000
_cell.length_b   1.000
_cell.length_c   1.000
_cell.angle_alpha   90.00
_cell.angle_beta   90.00
_cell.angle_gamma   90.00
#
_symmetry.space_group_name_H-M   'P 1'
#
loop_
_entity.id
_entity.type
_entity.pdbx_description
1 polymer ?
#
loop_
_entity_poly.entity_id
_entity_poly.type
_entity_poly.pdbx_seq_one_letter_code
_entity_poly.pdbx_strand_id
1 'polypeptide(L)'
;MGFDKAPSAVSKAKQNIINANLDEFIGVHHVNFFNSTKEVFGNTTILFNPPYGERLNIDVNEFYKKVGDTLKHNYPNSTAWMITSDMQALKHVGLRTSKRIELKNADLDCKFVKYELYEGTRKASKL
;
A
#
# COMPACT_ATOMS: atom_id res chain seq x y z
N MET A 1 -4.00 -4.41 11.19
CA MET A 1 -3.41 -3.12 11.58
C MET A 1 -3.62 -2.12 10.45
N GLY A 2 -4.10 -0.93 10.78
CA GLY A 2 -4.34 0.13 9.80
C GLY A 2 -3.51 1.37 10.07
N PHE A 3 -3.11 2.06 9.02
CA PHE A 3 -2.32 3.29 9.10
C PHE A 3 -2.97 4.39 8.28
N ASP A 4 -2.94 5.61 8.81
CA ASP A 4 -3.32 6.80 8.08
C ASP A 4 -2.48 7.97 8.57
N LYS A 5 -2.16 8.89 7.68
CA LYS A 5 -1.38 10.08 8.05
C LYS A 5 -2.25 11.20 8.63
N ALA A 6 -3.57 11.11 8.51
CA ALA A 6 -4.49 12.12 9.02
C ALA A 6 -4.99 11.75 10.41
N PRO A 7 -4.71 12.56 11.45
CA PRO A 7 -5.17 12.26 12.82
C PRO A 7 -6.69 12.10 12.93
N SER A 8 -7.45 12.89 12.17
CA SER A 8 -8.91 12.80 12.18
C SER A 8 -9.42 11.47 11.62
N ALA A 9 -8.79 10.95 10.57
CA ALA A 9 -9.13 9.65 9.99
C ALA A 9 -8.82 8.52 10.97
N VAL A 10 -7.69 8.58 11.65
CA VAL A 10 -7.30 7.59 12.67
C VAL A 10 -8.31 7.59 13.82
N SER A 11 -8.71 8.78 14.30
CA SER A 11 -9.69 8.90 15.38
C SER A 11 -11.04 8.28 15.01
N LYS A 12 -11.54 8.58 13.81
CA LYS A 12 -12.80 8.02 13.32
C LYS A 12 -12.72 6.49 13.13
N ALA A 13 -11.60 6.00 12.61
CA ALA A 13 -11.38 4.58 12.44
C ALA A 13 -11.37 3.85 13.79
N LYS A 14 -10.68 4.40 14.78
CA LYS A 14 -10.67 3.83 16.15
C LYS A 14 -12.08 3.75 16.73
N GLN A 15 -12.88 4.79 16.57
CA GLN A 15 -14.24 4.80 17.08
C GLN A 15 -15.11 3.73 16.38
N ASN A 16 -14.96 3.58 15.07
CA ASN A 16 -15.68 2.58 14.32
C ASN A 16 -15.29 1.15 14.73
N ILE A 17 -14.01 0.93 15.00
CA ILE A 17 -13.49 -0.37 15.46
C ILE A 17 -14.08 -0.71 16.84
N ILE A 18 -14.10 0.26 17.76
CA ILE A 18 -14.69 0.08 19.11
C ILE A 18 -16.18 -0.22 18.98
N ASN A 19 -16.89 0.54 18.14
CA ASN A 19 -18.34 0.34 17.94
C ASN A 19 -18.66 -1.04 17.36
N ALA A 20 -17.73 -1.61 16.61
CA ALA A 20 -17.87 -2.96 16.04
C ALA A 20 -17.39 -4.07 17.00
N ASN A 21 -16.88 -3.72 18.18
CA ASN A 21 -16.30 -4.66 19.13
C ASN A 21 -15.09 -5.42 18.58
N LEU A 22 -14.28 -4.76 17.73
CA LEU A 22 -13.12 -5.36 17.09
C LEU A 22 -11.80 -4.78 17.60
N ASP A 23 -11.82 -4.01 18.67
CA ASP A 23 -10.64 -3.31 19.18
C ASP A 23 -9.55 -4.26 19.71
N GLU A 24 -9.90 -5.49 20.07
CA GLU A 24 -8.90 -6.52 20.44
C GLU A 24 -8.15 -7.07 19.22
N PHE A 25 -8.73 -6.95 18.01
CA PHE A 25 -8.20 -7.59 16.80
C PHE A 25 -7.61 -6.59 15.82
N ILE A 26 -8.05 -5.33 15.85
CA ILE A 26 -7.67 -4.32 14.86
C ILE A 26 -7.06 -3.12 15.54
N GLY A 27 -5.80 -2.83 15.23
CA GLY A 27 -5.12 -1.61 15.66
C GLY A 27 -5.06 -0.61 14.52
N VAL A 28 -5.16 0.69 14.84
CA VAL A 28 -5.00 1.78 13.88
C VAL A 28 -4.01 2.79 14.45
N HIS A 29 -3.08 3.24 13.61
CA HIS A 29 -2.01 4.13 14.03
C HIS A 29 -1.89 5.34 13.10
N HIS A 30 -1.53 6.47 13.69
CA HIS A 30 -1.22 7.69 12.95
C HIS A 30 0.20 7.59 12.40
N VAL A 31 0.34 7.13 11.16
CA VAL A 31 1.64 6.90 10.53
C VAL A 31 1.58 7.29 9.06
N ASN A 32 2.61 8.01 8.60
CA ASN A 32 2.82 8.22 7.18
C ASN A 32 3.41 6.94 6.59
N PHE A 33 2.78 6.40 5.56
CA PHE A 33 3.23 5.17 4.90
C PHE A 33 4.72 5.20 4.53
N PHE A 34 5.20 6.34 4.02
CA PHE A 34 6.59 6.45 3.56
C PHE A 34 7.62 6.33 4.68
N ASN A 35 7.19 6.54 5.92
CA ASN A 35 8.03 6.40 7.11
C ASN A 35 7.77 5.09 7.86
N SER A 36 6.92 4.24 7.33
CA SER A 36 6.55 2.98 7.97
C SER A 36 7.50 1.86 7.57
N THR A 37 7.60 0.85 8.43
CA THR A 37 8.38 -0.36 8.17
C THR A 37 7.61 -1.59 8.63
N LYS A 38 8.00 -2.73 8.12
CA LYS A 38 7.47 -4.02 8.58
C LYS A 38 7.89 -4.25 10.03
N GLU A 39 6.91 -4.42 10.91
CA GLU A 39 7.15 -4.53 12.36
C GLU A 39 7.01 -5.96 12.90
N VAL A 40 6.52 -6.89 12.08
CA VAL A 40 6.28 -8.26 12.51
C VAL A 40 7.07 -9.24 11.65
N PHE A 41 7.46 -10.36 12.26
CA PHE A 41 8.07 -11.46 11.52
C PHE A 41 6.99 -12.30 10.84
N GLY A 42 7.38 -12.98 9.77
CA GLY A 42 6.50 -13.86 9.04
C GLY A 42 5.77 -13.17 7.90
N ASN A 43 4.74 -13.80 7.40
CA ASN A 43 3.99 -13.33 6.24
C ASN A 43 3.18 -12.09 6.59
N THR A 44 3.43 -11.02 5.85
CA THR A 44 2.70 -9.76 5.99
C THR A 44 2.04 -9.43 4.66
N THR A 45 0.77 -9.08 4.69
CA THR A 45 0.04 -8.58 3.52
C THR A 45 -0.29 -7.12 3.74
N ILE A 46 0.06 -6.30 2.76
CA ILE A 46 -0.24 -4.87 2.76
C ILE A 46 -1.31 -4.63 1.71
N LEU A 47 -2.33 -3.89 2.09
CA LEU A 47 -3.43 -3.53 1.20
C LEU A 47 -3.64 -2.04 1.27
N PHE A 48 -3.61 -1.36 0.12
CA PHE A 48 -3.78 0.09 0.12
C PHE A 48 -4.38 0.61 -1.19
N ASN A 49 -5.01 1.76 -1.04
CA ASN A 49 -5.62 2.51 -2.14
C ASN A 49 -4.98 3.89 -2.15
N PRO A 50 -3.88 4.08 -2.90
CA PRO A 50 -3.21 5.38 -2.93
C PRO A 50 -4.07 6.41 -3.65
N PRO A 51 -3.88 7.70 -3.37
CA PRO A 51 -4.55 8.73 -4.16
C PRO A 51 -4.07 8.68 -5.61
N TYR A 52 -4.96 8.97 -6.53
CA TYR A 52 -4.66 9.04 -7.96
C TYR A 52 -5.47 10.15 -8.62
N GLY A 53 -5.00 10.61 -9.79
CA GLY A 53 -5.64 11.68 -10.52
C GLY A 53 -5.49 13.04 -9.83
N GLU A 54 -6.56 13.82 -9.83
CA GLU A 54 -6.56 15.20 -9.34
C GLU A 54 -6.39 15.38 -7.83
N ARG A 55 -6.41 14.29 -7.08
CA ARG A 55 -6.26 14.33 -5.61
C ARG A 55 -4.83 14.57 -5.15
N LEU A 56 -3.86 14.55 -6.07
CA LEU A 56 -2.46 14.77 -5.73
C LEU A 56 -2.04 16.18 -6.14
N ASN A 57 -1.47 16.93 -5.18
CA ASN A 57 -0.86 18.24 -5.42
C ASN A 57 0.63 18.11 -5.77
N ILE A 58 1.12 16.90 -5.97
CA ILE A 58 2.52 16.62 -6.29
C ILE A 58 2.59 15.78 -7.55
N ASP A 59 3.79 15.62 -8.10
CA ASP A 59 4.02 14.76 -9.24
C ASP A 59 3.60 13.33 -8.89
N VAL A 60 2.60 12.81 -9.59
CA VAL A 60 2.05 11.48 -9.35
C VAL A 60 3.09 10.39 -9.64
N ASN A 61 3.95 10.59 -10.62
CA ASN A 61 5.00 9.62 -10.95
C ASN A 61 6.02 9.52 -9.82
N GLU A 62 6.39 10.64 -9.23
CA GLU A 62 7.27 10.70 -8.06
C GLU A 62 6.64 10.00 -6.86
N PHE A 63 5.34 10.23 -6.64
CA PHE A 63 4.60 9.59 -5.57
C PHE A 63 4.63 8.06 -5.71
N TYR A 64 4.34 7.55 -6.91
CA TYR A 64 4.33 6.10 -7.16
C TYR A 64 5.73 5.50 -7.05
N LYS A 65 6.77 6.26 -7.43
CA LYS A 65 8.15 5.84 -7.23
C LYS A 65 8.45 5.69 -5.74
N LYS A 66 8.02 6.63 -4.92
CA LYS A 66 8.19 6.55 -3.46
C LYS A 66 7.46 5.36 -2.86
N VAL A 67 6.27 5.05 -3.38
CA VAL A 67 5.53 3.84 -2.97
C VAL A 67 6.38 2.60 -3.21
N GLY A 68 6.93 2.46 -4.41
CA GLY A 68 7.79 1.33 -4.76
C GLY A 68 9.03 1.24 -3.90
N ASP A 69 9.70 2.36 -3.67
CA ASP A 69 10.90 2.40 -2.85
C ASP A 69 10.60 2.00 -1.40
N THR A 70 9.49 2.50 -0.84
CA THR A 70 9.07 2.15 0.52
C THR A 70 8.77 0.66 0.65
N LEU A 71 8.02 0.09 -0.30
CA LEU A 71 7.73 -1.33 -0.31
C LEU A 71 9.01 -2.16 -0.38
N LYS A 72 9.90 -1.78 -1.28
CA LYS A 72 11.15 -2.52 -1.53
C LYS A 72 12.10 -2.50 -0.34
N HIS A 73 12.25 -1.35 0.30
CA HIS A 73 13.23 -1.18 1.37
C HIS A 73 12.69 -1.46 2.76
N ASN A 74 11.40 -1.18 2.99
CA ASN A 74 10.82 -1.23 4.35
C ASN A 74 9.92 -2.44 4.59
N TYR A 75 9.56 -3.18 3.55
CA TYR A 75 8.64 -4.33 3.67
C TYR A 75 9.18 -5.59 2.99
N PRO A 76 10.40 -6.04 3.36
CA PRO A 76 10.93 -7.27 2.79
C PRO A 76 10.06 -8.48 3.19
N ASN A 77 10.03 -9.49 2.33
CA ASN A 77 9.29 -10.74 2.58
C ASN A 77 7.80 -10.49 2.87
N SER A 78 7.20 -9.60 2.12
CA SER A 78 5.79 -9.23 2.26
C SER A 78 5.10 -9.30 0.90
N THR A 79 3.77 -9.29 0.92
CA THR A 79 2.94 -9.17 -0.27
C THR A 79 2.18 -7.86 -0.20
N ALA A 80 2.20 -7.08 -1.27
CA ALA A 80 1.47 -5.83 -1.34
C ALA A 80 0.44 -5.86 -2.45
N TRP A 81 -0.76 -5.40 -2.14
CA TRP A 81 -1.85 -5.24 -3.10
C TRP A 81 -2.22 -3.77 -3.17
N MET A 82 -2.33 -3.24 -4.37
CA MET A 82 -2.65 -1.84 -4.59
C MET A 82 -3.69 -1.70 -5.69
N ILE A 83 -4.70 -0.88 -5.48
CA ILE A 83 -5.68 -0.54 -6.51
C ILE A 83 -5.35 0.84 -7.08
N THR A 84 -5.38 0.99 -8.39
CA THR A 84 -5.13 2.28 -9.04
C THR A 84 -5.84 2.36 -10.40
N SER A 85 -6.24 3.57 -10.77
CA SER A 85 -6.73 3.87 -12.11
C SER A 85 -5.64 4.49 -13.00
N ASP A 86 -4.49 4.84 -12.46
CA ASP A 86 -3.43 5.54 -13.17
C ASP A 86 -2.38 4.54 -13.70
N MET A 87 -2.61 4.08 -14.92
CA MET A 87 -1.73 3.08 -15.56
C MET A 87 -0.37 3.63 -15.92
N GLN A 88 -0.26 4.93 -16.17
CA GLN A 88 1.03 5.56 -16.47
C GLN A 88 1.88 5.66 -15.21
N ALA A 89 1.29 6.12 -14.11
CA ALA A 89 1.98 6.22 -12.82
C ALA A 89 2.43 4.86 -12.31
N LEU A 90 1.66 3.82 -12.58
CA LEU A 90 1.97 2.46 -12.16
C LEU A 90 3.34 1.98 -12.65
N LYS A 91 3.78 2.47 -13.81
CA LYS A 91 5.10 2.14 -14.36
C LYS A 91 6.25 2.67 -13.51
N HIS A 92 6.00 3.69 -12.69
CA HIS A 92 7.02 4.33 -11.87
C HIS A 92 7.22 3.66 -10.51
N VAL A 93 6.39 2.68 -10.15
CA VAL A 93 6.55 1.93 -8.90
C VAL A 93 7.91 1.21 -8.86
N GLY A 94 8.41 0.79 -10.01
CA GLY A 94 9.73 0.17 -10.09
C GLY A 94 9.77 -1.28 -9.61
N LEU A 95 8.60 -1.90 -9.49
CA LEU A 95 8.44 -3.30 -9.12
C LEU A 95 7.62 -4.02 -10.18
N ARG A 96 7.91 -5.28 -10.38
CA ARG A 96 7.14 -6.11 -11.30
C ARG A 96 5.93 -6.68 -10.60
N THR A 97 4.74 -6.52 -11.19
CA THR A 97 3.53 -7.12 -10.67
C THR A 97 3.53 -8.62 -10.91
N SER A 98 3.12 -9.39 -9.90
CA SER A 98 2.94 -10.84 -10.03
C SER A 98 1.51 -11.20 -10.42
N LYS A 99 0.58 -10.27 -10.24
CA LYS A 99 -0.83 -10.46 -10.61
C LYS A 99 -1.48 -9.10 -10.88
N ARG A 100 -2.40 -9.07 -11.85
CA ARG A 100 -3.21 -7.91 -12.19
C ARG A 100 -4.66 -8.34 -12.37
N ILE A 101 -5.57 -7.69 -11.66
CA ILE A 101 -7.00 -7.95 -11.74
C ILE A 101 -7.69 -6.65 -12.14
N GLU A 102 -8.52 -6.71 -13.17
CA GLU A 102 -9.30 -5.55 -13.58
C GLU A 102 -10.51 -5.41 -12.67
N LEU A 103 -10.68 -4.22 -12.10
CA LEU A 103 -11.76 -3.88 -11.21
C LEU A 103 -12.34 -2.51 -11.59
N LYS A 104 -13.54 -2.26 -11.13
CA LYS A 104 -14.13 -0.93 -11.21
C LYS A 104 -14.26 -0.32 -9.82
N ASN A 105 -13.90 0.97 -9.73
CA ASN A 105 -14.16 1.78 -8.54
C ASN A 105 -15.17 2.85 -8.96
N ALA A 106 -16.45 2.62 -8.68
CA ALA A 106 -17.57 3.35 -9.28
C ALA A 106 -17.48 3.23 -10.81
N ASP A 107 -17.34 4.35 -11.53
CA ASP A 107 -17.24 4.35 -12.99
C ASP A 107 -15.80 4.30 -13.51
N LEU A 108 -14.81 4.27 -12.60
CA LEU A 108 -13.40 4.24 -12.97
C LEU A 108 -12.92 2.82 -13.23
N ASP A 109 -12.28 2.62 -14.36
CA ASP A 109 -11.57 1.37 -14.64
C ASP A 109 -10.25 1.38 -13.87
N CYS A 110 -10.08 0.38 -13.00
CA CYS A 110 -8.92 0.25 -12.13
C CYS A 110 -8.23 -1.08 -12.37
N LYS A 111 -6.99 -1.16 -11.91
CA LYS A 111 -6.29 -2.43 -11.76
C LYS A 111 -5.92 -2.65 -10.31
N PHE A 112 -6.17 -3.87 -9.85
CA PHE A 112 -5.75 -4.35 -8.55
C PHE A 112 -4.51 -5.19 -8.77
N VAL A 113 -3.36 -4.70 -8.33
CA VAL A 113 -2.07 -5.29 -8.65
C VAL A 113 -1.40 -5.85 -7.40
N LYS A 114 -0.71 -6.97 -7.58
CA LYS A 114 0.02 -7.65 -6.52
C LYS A 114 1.52 -7.54 -6.75
N TYR A 115 2.24 -7.20 -5.71
CA TYR A 115 3.69 -7.23 -5.66
C TYR A 115 4.15 -8.23 -4.62
N GLU A 116 5.06 -9.10 -4.99
CA GLU A 116 5.73 -10.01 -4.06
C GLU A 116 7.09 -9.41 -3.74
N LEU A 117 7.31 -9.10 -2.47
CA LEU A 117 8.49 -8.38 -2.02
C LEU A 117 9.46 -9.38 -1.40
N TYR A 118 10.66 -9.37 -1.90
CA TYR A 118 11.74 -10.26 -1.45
C TYR A 118 12.74 -9.46 -0.63
N GLU A 119 13.53 -10.17 0.16
CA GLU A 119 14.69 -9.57 0.80
C GLU A 119 15.79 -9.44 -0.26
N GLY A 120 16.21 -8.22 -0.53
CA GLY A 120 17.11 -7.92 -1.63
C GLY A 120 16.39 -7.94 -2.98
N THR A 121 17.09 -8.25 -4.06
CA THR A 121 16.51 -8.30 -5.39
C THR A 121 16.15 -9.74 -5.76
N ARG A 122 15.09 -9.90 -6.54
CA ARG A 122 14.69 -11.23 -7.03
C ARG A 122 15.82 -11.89 -7.84
N LYS A 123 16.59 -11.07 -8.56
CA LYS A 123 17.73 -11.56 -9.36
C LYS A 123 18.82 -12.13 -8.46
N ALA A 124 19.10 -11.48 -7.33
CA ALA A 124 20.07 -11.96 -6.35
C ALA A 124 19.59 -13.22 -5.65
N SER A 125 18.31 -13.34 -5.34
CA SER A 125 17.75 -14.51 -4.65
C SER A 125 17.77 -15.78 -5.48
N LYS A 126 17.98 -15.68 -6.79
CA LYS A 126 18.09 -16.83 -7.69
C LYS A 126 19.52 -17.37 -7.83
N LEU A 127 20.46 -16.66 -7.26
CA LEU A 127 21.85 -17.09 -7.26
C LEU A 127 22.14 -17.99 -6.07
#